data_2f7e4ccd24ac5e8f186480a70738e142
#
_entry.id   2f7e4ccd24ac5e8f186480a70738e142
#
_cell.length_a   1.000
_cell.length_b   1.000
_cell.length_c   1.000
_cell.angle_alpha   90.00
_cell.angle_beta   90.00
_cell.angle_gamma   90.00
#
_symmetry.space_group_name_H-M   'P 1'
#
loop_
_entity.id
_entity.type
_entity.pdbx_description
1 polymer ?
#
loop_
_entity_poly.entity_id
_entity_poly.type
_entity_poly.pdbx_seq_one_letter_code
_entity_poly.pdbx_strand_id
1 'polypeptide(L)'
;MAEDFSAVYGEYRELVRRYIFRLCRNESLADEVTQETFYRALRGWNKFRGDSSAATWLCGIARNVYYTTLRRPQELPLEEAEGVRGPDIAEALVASDRQMTAQKLLHRLPEPYREVFTLRTFCQLSHAQIGELFEKSDTWARVTYFRARQMLQEAMKEVDEE
;
A
#
# COMPACT_ATOMS: atom_id res chain seq x y z
N MET A 1 -16.74 5.52 18.81
CA MET A 1 -17.24 4.54 19.72
C MET A 1 -16.51 3.23 19.55
N ALA A 2 -16.21 2.58 20.66
CA ALA A 2 -15.33 1.42 20.62
C ALA A 2 -15.86 0.28 19.76
N GLU A 3 -17.15 0.08 19.73
CA GLU A 3 -17.76 -0.96 18.93
C GLU A 3 -17.56 -0.73 17.44
N ASP A 4 -17.71 0.52 17.03
CA ASP A 4 -17.53 0.86 15.61
C ASP A 4 -16.08 0.71 15.20
N PHE A 5 -15.14 1.01 16.09
CA PHE A 5 -13.73 0.85 15.78
C PHE A 5 -13.35 -0.61 15.63
N SER A 6 -13.91 -1.48 16.45
CA SER A 6 -13.65 -2.91 16.35
C SER A 6 -14.06 -3.44 14.98
N ALA A 7 -15.20 -2.98 14.48
CA ALA A 7 -15.68 -3.35 13.14
C ALA A 7 -14.75 -2.81 12.06
N VAL A 8 -14.29 -1.58 12.22
CA VAL A 8 -13.35 -0.95 11.28
C VAL A 8 -12.04 -1.73 11.25
N TYR A 9 -11.54 -2.11 12.40
CA TYR A 9 -10.31 -2.91 12.48
C TYR A 9 -10.47 -4.23 11.72
N GLY A 10 -11.56 -4.94 11.98
CA GLY A 10 -11.81 -6.22 11.31
C GLY A 10 -11.95 -6.08 9.80
N GLU A 11 -12.58 -5.00 9.36
CA GLU A 11 -12.83 -4.79 7.94
C GLU A 11 -11.58 -4.34 7.18
N TYR A 12 -10.75 -3.48 7.77
CA TYR A 12 -9.68 -2.81 7.03
C TYR A 12 -8.27 -3.26 7.38
N ARG A 13 -8.11 -4.12 8.38
CA ARG A 13 -6.78 -4.57 8.79
C ARG A 13 -5.99 -5.16 7.64
N GLU A 14 -6.61 -6.06 6.90
CA GLU A 14 -5.94 -6.75 5.81
C GLU A 14 -5.64 -5.81 4.64
N LEU A 15 -6.56 -4.90 4.37
CA LEU A 15 -6.37 -3.90 3.32
C LEU A 15 -5.13 -3.04 3.60
N VAL A 16 -5.01 -2.55 4.83
CA VAL A 16 -3.89 -1.71 5.23
C VAL A 16 -2.58 -2.51 5.16
N ARG A 17 -2.61 -3.73 5.68
CA ARG A 17 -1.42 -4.59 5.67
C ARG A 17 -0.94 -4.85 4.25
N ARG A 18 -1.85 -5.18 3.35
CA ARG A 18 -1.50 -5.44 1.95
C ARG A 18 -0.95 -4.19 1.27
N TYR A 19 -1.55 -3.05 1.55
CA TYR A 19 -1.06 -1.79 1.00
C TYR A 19 0.40 -1.57 1.39
N ILE A 20 0.71 -1.67 2.66
CA ILE A 20 2.08 -1.45 3.14
C ILE A 20 3.01 -2.54 2.64
N PHE A 21 2.55 -3.79 2.63
CA PHE A 21 3.38 -4.89 2.14
C PHE A 21 3.79 -4.68 0.67
N ARG A 22 2.88 -4.16 -0.14
CA ARG A 22 3.22 -3.89 -1.54
C ARG A 22 4.24 -2.78 -1.70
N LEU A 23 4.31 -1.88 -0.73
CA LEU A 23 5.33 -0.83 -0.76
C LEU A 23 6.70 -1.35 -0.30
N CYS A 24 6.74 -2.13 0.75
CA CYS A 24 8.00 -2.50 1.39
C CYS A 24 8.46 -3.93 1.09
N ARG A 25 7.58 -4.81 0.72
CA ARG A 25 7.87 -6.23 0.45
C ARG A 25 8.51 -6.93 1.65
N ASN A 26 8.12 -6.50 2.84
CA ASN A 26 8.66 -7.03 4.10
C ASN A 26 7.49 -7.28 5.04
N GLU A 27 7.22 -8.55 5.34
CA GLU A 27 6.08 -8.92 6.17
C GLU A 27 6.17 -8.35 7.59
N SER A 28 7.34 -8.40 8.19
CA SER A 28 7.53 -7.88 9.54
C SER A 28 7.28 -6.38 9.61
N LEU A 29 7.79 -5.65 8.64
CA LEU A 29 7.59 -4.21 8.58
C LEU A 29 6.13 -3.88 8.29
N ALA A 30 5.49 -4.64 7.40
CA ALA A 30 4.08 -4.43 7.10
C ALA A 30 3.22 -4.65 8.36
N ASP A 31 3.52 -5.68 9.13
CA ASP A 31 2.78 -5.95 10.38
C ASP A 31 3.01 -4.84 11.39
N GLU A 32 4.25 -4.40 11.54
CA GLU A 32 4.59 -3.33 12.47
C GLU A 32 3.88 -2.03 12.12
N VAL A 33 3.93 -1.64 10.85
CA VAL A 33 3.27 -0.42 10.38
C VAL A 33 1.75 -0.53 10.54
N THR A 34 1.19 -1.68 10.23
CA THR A 34 -0.25 -1.91 10.37
C THR A 34 -0.68 -1.76 11.83
N GLN A 35 0.07 -2.36 12.73
CA GLN A 35 -0.22 -2.29 14.17
C GLN A 35 -0.17 -0.86 14.68
N GLU A 36 0.87 -0.12 14.31
CA GLU A 36 0.99 1.28 14.72
C GLU A 36 -0.11 2.13 14.11
N THR A 37 -0.50 1.84 12.86
CA THR A 37 -1.57 2.55 12.18
C THR A 37 -2.87 2.44 12.97
N PHE A 38 -3.25 1.23 13.35
CA PHE A 38 -4.51 1.03 14.06
C PHE A 38 -4.44 1.54 15.50
N TYR A 39 -3.26 1.54 16.10
CA TYR A 39 -3.09 2.16 17.41
C TYR A 39 -3.36 3.66 17.32
N ARG A 40 -2.79 4.32 16.33
CA ARG A 40 -3.04 5.75 16.12
C ARG A 40 -4.48 6.03 15.72
N ALA A 41 -5.05 5.16 14.91
CA ALA A 41 -6.43 5.30 14.48
C ALA A 41 -7.37 5.21 15.69
N LEU A 42 -7.13 4.26 16.60
CA LEU A 42 -7.92 4.12 17.79
C LEU A 42 -7.87 5.38 18.65
N ARG A 43 -6.68 5.94 18.82
CA ARG A 43 -6.52 7.16 19.60
C ARG A 43 -7.22 8.35 18.96
N GLY A 44 -7.28 8.39 17.64
CA GLY A 44 -7.91 9.47 16.90
C GLY A 44 -9.34 9.20 16.49
N TRP A 45 -9.89 8.06 16.89
CA TRP A 45 -11.22 7.65 16.40
C TRP A 45 -12.31 8.66 16.73
N ASN A 46 -12.27 9.26 17.90
CA ASN A 46 -13.26 10.24 18.30
C ASN A 46 -13.21 11.52 17.47
N LYS A 47 -12.08 11.76 16.81
CA LYS A 47 -11.89 12.96 15.99
C LYS A 47 -12.18 12.69 14.51
N PHE A 48 -12.34 11.43 14.14
CA PHE A 48 -12.67 11.08 12.76
C PHE A 48 -14.11 11.52 12.48
N ARG A 49 -14.27 12.41 11.52
CA ARG A 49 -15.57 13.04 11.24
C ARG A 49 -16.30 12.43 10.05
N GLY A 50 -15.67 11.48 9.37
CA GLY A 50 -16.27 10.91 8.19
C GLY A 50 -16.14 11.79 6.95
N ASP A 51 -15.26 12.77 6.97
CA ASP A 51 -15.02 13.64 5.80
C ASP A 51 -14.41 12.86 4.65
N SER A 52 -13.70 11.80 4.96
CA SER A 52 -13.20 10.85 3.98
C SER A 52 -13.68 9.45 4.38
N SER A 53 -13.53 8.48 3.50
CA SER A 53 -13.87 7.11 3.87
C SER A 53 -12.90 6.60 4.93
N ALA A 54 -13.33 5.60 5.70
CA ALA A 54 -12.45 4.99 6.69
C ALA A 54 -11.20 4.43 6.03
N ALA A 55 -11.35 3.84 4.84
CA ALA A 55 -10.20 3.30 4.12
C ALA A 55 -9.19 4.40 3.78
N THR A 56 -9.65 5.54 3.28
CA THR A 56 -8.76 6.66 2.95
C THR A 56 -8.06 7.18 4.19
N TRP A 57 -8.79 7.35 5.27
CA TRP A 57 -8.26 7.85 6.53
C TRP A 57 -7.16 6.92 7.06
N LEU A 58 -7.46 5.62 7.08
CA LEU A 58 -6.50 4.62 7.56
C LEU A 58 -5.26 4.54 6.66
N CYS A 59 -5.46 4.57 5.35
CA CYS A 59 -4.32 4.56 4.42
C CYS A 59 -3.45 5.81 4.59
N GLY A 60 -4.06 6.95 4.91
CA GLY A 60 -3.32 8.17 5.20
C GLY A 60 -2.45 8.02 6.44
N ILE A 61 -2.99 7.45 7.50
CA ILE A 61 -2.22 7.18 8.71
C ILE A 61 -1.10 6.19 8.41
N ALA A 62 -1.43 5.10 7.71
CA ALA A 62 -0.46 4.06 7.38
C ALA A 62 0.70 4.61 6.55
N ARG A 63 0.38 5.46 5.58
CA ARG A 63 1.38 6.09 4.75
C ARG A 63 2.34 6.94 5.58
N ASN A 64 1.81 7.74 6.48
CA ASN A 64 2.63 8.56 7.37
C ASN A 64 3.49 7.70 8.30
N VAL A 65 2.93 6.65 8.86
CA VAL A 65 3.68 5.73 9.73
C VAL A 65 4.81 5.07 8.95
N TYR A 66 4.52 4.61 7.73
CA TYR A 66 5.49 3.93 6.91
C TYR A 66 6.69 4.83 6.60
N TYR A 67 6.44 6.04 6.10
CA TYR A 67 7.52 6.93 5.73
C TYR A 67 8.28 7.46 6.94
N THR A 68 7.61 7.64 8.07
CA THR A 68 8.29 8.00 9.31
C THR A 68 9.21 6.88 9.76
N THR A 69 8.76 5.63 9.64
CA THR A 69 9.57 4.47 10.02
C THR A 69 10.80 4.36 9.12
N LEU A 70 10.66 4.63 7.83
CA LEU A 70 11.79 4.60 6.91
C LEU A 70 12.85 5.65 7.22
N ARG A 71 12.46 6.78 7.82
CA ARG A 71 13.38 7.85 8.16
C ARG A 71 14.17 7.58 9.43
N ARG A 72 13.76 6.59 10.23
CA ARG A 72 14.48 6.25 11.43
C ARG A 72 15.82 5.61 11.10
N PRO A 73 16.88 5.92 11.87
CA PRO A 73 18.12 5.17 11.71
C PRO A 73 17.83 3.70 11.97
N GLN A 74 18.20 2.86 11.02
CA GLN A 74 17.96 1.44 11.16
C GLN A 74 19.10 0.83 11.97
N GLU A 75 18.73 0.22 13.09
CA GLU A 75 19.69 -0.48 13.91
C GLU A 75 19.99 -1.86 13.40
N LEU A 76 19.08 -2.39 12.59
CA LEU A 76 19.19 -3.74 12.06
C LEU A 76 19.81 -3.72 10.69
N PRO A 77 20.65 -4.71 10.37
CA PRO A 77 21.24 -4.80 9.04
C PRO A 77 20.16 -4.94 7.98
N LEU A 78 20.44 -4.38 6.81
CA LEU A 78 19.56 -4.53 5.66
C LEU A 78 19.34 -5.98 5.27
N GLU A 79 20.22 -6.84 5.70
CA GLU A 79 20.10 -8.27 5.42
C GLU A 79 18.82 -8.87 5.92
N GLU A 80 18.29 -8.36 7.01
CA GLU A 80 17.01 -8.85 7.51
C GLU A 80 15.87 -8.43 6.63
N ALA A 81 15.99 -7.27 6.00
CA ALA A 81 15.01 -6.85 5.03
C ALA A 81 15.11 -7.68 3.76
N GLU A 82 16.32 -8.08 3.42
CA GLU A 82 16.52 -8.92 2.25
C GLU A 82 16.13 -10.37 2.51
N GLY A 83 16.20 -10.79 3.75
CA GLY A 83 15.72 -12.10 4.13
C GLY A 83 14.24 -12.23 4.00
N VAL A 84 13.61 -11.16 3.62
CA VAL A 84 12.20 -11.21 3.32
C VAL A 84 12.02 -12.04 2.09
N ARG A 85 11.42 -13.09 2.30
CA ARG A 85 11.03 -13.93 1.22
C ARG A 85 10.08 -13.21 0.36
N GLY A 86 10.11 -13.46 -0.87
CA GLY A 86 9.10 -13.00 -1.76
C GLY A 86 7.72 -13.40 -1.27
N PRO A 87 6.72 -13.42 -2.12
CA PRO A 87 5.37 -13.75 -1.69
C PRO A 87 5.36 -15.07 -0.94
N ASP A 88 4.47 -15.16 0.03
CA ASP A 88 4.19 -16.38 0.75
C ASP A 88 4.19 -17.56 -0.21
N ILE A 89 4.78 -18.66 0.19
CA ILE A 89 4.83 -19.86 -0.64
C ILE A 89 3.45 -20.26 -1.12
N ALA A 90 2.45 -20.19 -0.25
CA ALA A 90 1.09 -20.51 -0.63
C ALA A 90 0.57 -19.54 -1.69
N GLU A 91 0.87 -18.27 -1.55
CA GLU A 91 0.49 -17.27 -2.54
C GLU A 91 1.21 -17.50 -3.86
N ALA A 92 2.47 -17.86 -3.80
CA ALA A 92 3.25 -18.17 -5.00
C ALA A 92 2.70 -19.38 -5.74
N LEU A 93 2.19 -20.38 -5.01
CA LEU A 93 1.61 -21.56 -5.62
C LEU A 93 0.29 -21.25 -6.34
N VAL A 94 -0.44 -20.24 -5.88
CA VAL A 94 -1.71 -19.88 -6.45
C VAL A 94 -1.56 -18.85 -7.57
N ALA A 95 -0.59 -17.95 -7.44
CA ALA A 95 -0.36 -16.92 -8.44
C ALA A 95 0.25 -17.51 -9.71
N SER A 96 -0.27 -17.11 -10.86
CA SER A 96 0.32 -17.50 -12.12
C SER A 96 1.68 -16.82 -12.29
N ASP A 97 2.54 -17.40 -13.14
CA ASP A 97 3.83 -16.78 -13.45
C ASP A 97 3.65 -15.34 -13.94
N ARG A 98 2.60 -15.10 -14.71
CA ARG A 98 2.32 -13.78 -15.23
C ARG A 98 1.96 -12.80 -14.11
N GLN A 99 1.18 -13.25 -13.13
CA GLN A 99 0.84 -12.41 -11.98
C GLN A 99 2.08 -12.08 -11.15
N MET A 100 2.95 -13.06 -10.96
CA MET A 100 4.19 -12.82 -10.23
C MET A 100 5.09 -11.84 -10.95
N THR A 101 5.17 -11.95 -12.27
CA THR A 101 5.93 -11.00 -13.08
C THR A 101 5.36 -9.59 -12.93
N ALA A 102 4.03 -9.47 -13.00
CA ALA A 102 3.37 -8.18 -12.85
C ALA A 102 3.66 -7.57 -11.47
N GLN A 103 3.65 -8.36 -10.42
CA GLN A 103 3.95 -7.88 -9.08
C GLN A 103 5.38 -7.37 -8.97
N LYS A 104 6.33 -8.07 -9.57
CA LYS A 104 7.72 -7.64 -9.57
C LYS A 104 7.89 -6.33 -10.33
N LEU A 105 7.25 -6.22 -11.47
CA LEU A 105 7.32 -5.01 -12.28
C LEU A 105 6.65 -3.83 -11.57
N LEU A 106 5.52 -4.08 -10.89
CA LEU A 106 4.87 -3.06 -10.11
C LEU A 106 5.79 -2.54 -9.01
N HIS A 107 6.48 -3.44 -8.33
CA HIS A 107 7.40 -3.05 -7.26
C HIS A 107 8.54 -2.17 -7.79
N ARG A 108 8.90 -2.30 -9.05
CA ARG A 108 9.95 -1.52 -9.68
C ARG A 108 9.50 -0.18 -10.21
N LEU A 109 8.20 0.07 -10.26
CA LEU A 109 7.72 1.37 -10.73
C LEU A 109 8.22 2.48 -9.80
N PRO A 110 8.64 3.61 -10.36
CA PRO A 110 9.03 4.74 -9.52
C PRO A 110 7.83 5.35 -8.82
N GLU A 111 8.09 6.04 -7.73
CA GLU A 111 7.04 6.81 -7.07
C GLU A 111 6.81 8.11 -7.84
N PRO A 112 5.61 8.63 -7.87
CA PRO A 112 4.42 8.16 -7.13
C PRO A 112 3.60 7.09 -7.84
N TYR A 113 4.06 6.62 -8.98
CA TYR A 113 3.28 5.70 -9.83
C TYR A 113 2.96 4.39 -9.13
N ARG A 114 3.95 3.83 -8.45
CA ARG A 114 3.76 2.57 -7.73
C ARG A 114 2.69 2.70 -6.67
N GLU A 115 2.78 3.74 -5.86
CA GLU A 115 1.86 3.93 -4.74
C GLU A 115 0.45 4.25 -5.23
N VAL A 116 0.34 5.12 -6.22
CA VAL A 116 -0.98 5.48 -6.77
C VAL A 116 -1.64 4.25 -7.40
N PHE A 117 -0.88 3.47 -8.16
CA PHE A 117 -1.42 2.26 -8.76
C PHE A 117 -1.90 1.29 -7.68
N THR A 118 -1.11 1.11 -6.64
CA THR A 118 -1.45 0.21 -5.53
C THR A 118 -2.73 0.64 -4.84
N LEU A 119 -2.85 1.92 -4.53
CA LEU A 119 -4.03 2.44 -3.86
C LEU A 119 -5.29 2.28 -4.71
N ARG A 120 -5.18 2.54 -5.99
CA ARG A 120 -6.33 2.43 -6.88
C ARG A 120 -6.73 0.98 -7.13
N THR A 121 -5.77 0.12 -7.40
CA THR A 121 -6.03 -1.24 -7.82
C THR A 121 -6.36 -2.17 -6.66
N PHE A 122 -5.60 -2.10 -5.58
CA PHE A 122 -5.74 -3.06 -4.49
C PHE A 122 -6.54 -2.51 -3.32
N CYS A 123 -6.45 -1.21 -3.06
CA CYS A 123 -7.22 -0.60 -1.99
C CYS A 123 -8.54 -0.02 -2.48
N GLN A 124 -8.71 0.06 -3.79
CA GLN A 124 -9.94 0.53 -4.44
C GLN A 124 -10.33 1.94 -4.06
N LEU A 125 -9.35 2.78 -3.79
CA LEU A 125 -9.61 4.19 -3.54
C LEU A 125 -9.95 4.90 -4.85
N SER A 126 -10.84 5.88 -4.77
CA SER A 126 -11.16 6.72 -5.92
C SER A 126 -10.01 7.66 -6.24
N HIS A 127 -10.01 8.22 -7.43
CA HIS A 127 -9.00 9.22 -7.81
C HIS A 127 -9.03 10.42 -6.87
N ALA A 128 -10.23 10.85 -6.46
CA ALA A 128 -10.37 11.95 -5.52
C ALA A 128 -9.74 11.62 -4.16
N GLN A 129 -9.95 10.39 -3.68
CA GLN A 129 -9.38 9.95 -2.42
C GLN A 129 -7.85 9.86 -2.49
N ILE A 130 -7.33 9.37 -3.60
CA ILE A 130 -5.89 9.30 -3.80
C ILE A 130 -5.30 10.71 -3.86
N GLY A 131 -5.95 11.61 -4.60
CA GLY A 131 -5.52 13.00 -4.66
C GLY A 131 -5.45 13.60 -3.27
N GLU A 132 -6.46 13.34 -2.44
CA GLU A 132 -6.48 13.83 -1.07
C GLU A 132 -5.26 13.35 -0.28
N LEU A 133 -4.91 12.07 -0.40
CA LEU A 133 -3.75 11.52 0.30
C LEU A 133 -2.43 12.19 -0.09
N PHE A 134 -2.31 12.57 -1.34
CA PHE A 134 -1.08 13.18 -1.87
C PHE A 134 -1.13 14.70 -1.88
N GLU A 135 -2.20 15.28 -1.37
CA GLU A 135 -2.43 16.73 -1.41
C GLU A 135 -2.39 17.25 -2.84
N LYS A 136 -3.01 16.51 -3.74
CA LYS A 136 -3.12 16.81 -5.16
C LYS A 136 -4.57 16.73 -5.60
N SER A 137 -4.82 17.13 -6.85
CA SER A 137 -6.17 17.06 -7.40
C SER A 137 -6.53 15.63 -7.79
N ASP A 138 -7.82 15.41 -8.02
CA ASP A 138 -8.29 14.14 -8.54
C ASP A 138 -7.79 13.92 -9.98
N THR A 139 -7.66 15.00 -10.74
CA THR A 139 -7.10 14.93 -12.09
C THR A 139 -5.65 14.44 -12.05
N TRP A 140 -4.87 14.95 -11.11
CA TRP A 140 -3.50 14.48 -10.94
C TRP A 140 -3.47 12.97 -10.64
N ALA A 141 -4.34 12.52 -9.75
CA ALA A 141 -4.40 11.10 -9.39
C ALA A 141 -4.77 10.24 -10.60
N ARG A 142 -5.76 10.70 -11.37
CA ARG A 142 -6.20 9.98 -12.57
C ARG A 142 -5.09 9.87 -13.59
N VAL A 143 -4.42 10.98 -13.87
CA VAL A 143 -3.32 11.01 -14.85
C VAL A 143 -2.16 10.14 -14.36
N THR A 144 -1.82 10.24 -13.08
CA THR A 144 -0.74 9.46 -12.50
C THR A 144 -1.04 7.96 -12.57
N TYR A 145 -2.26 7.58 -12.23
CA TYR A 145 -2.69 6.18 -12.35
C TYR A 145 -2.60 5.67 -13.77
N PHE A 146 -3.10 6.47 -14.72
CA PHE A 146 -3.07 6.10 -16.13
C PHE A 146 -1.65 5.89 -16.63
N ARG A 147 -0.74 6.77 -16.25
CA ARG A 147 0.67 6.65 -16.64
C ARG A 147 1.30 5.41 -16.00
N ALA A 148 0.98 5.16 -14.72
CA ALA A 148 1.49 3.97 -14.05
C ALA A 148 1.03 2.71 -14.77
N ARG A 149 -0.22 2.66 -15.16
CA ARG A 149 -0.78 1.53 -15.89
C ARG A 149 -0.08 1.34 -17.23
N GLN A 150 0.18 2.42 -17.96
CA GLN A 150 0.90 2.33 -19.22
C GLN A 150 2.32 1.81 -19.03
N MET A 151 3.02 2.32 -18.03
CA MET A 151 4.37 1.88 -17.74
C MET A 151 4.41 0.39 -17.43
N LEU A 152 3.44 -0.09 -16.65
CA LEU A 152 3.35 -1.48 -16.31
C LEU A 152 3.04 -2.35 -17.52
N GLN A 153 2.11 -1.90 -18.36
CA GLN A 153 1.76 -2.63 -19.58
C GLN A 153 2.94 -2.73 -20.54
N GLU A 154 3.70 -1.66 -20.70
CA GLU A 154 4.88 -1.67 -21.56
C GLU A 154 5.95 -2.60 -21.01
N ALA A 155 6.16 -2.59 -19.70
CA ALA A 155 7.12 -3.48 -19.07
C ALA A 155 6.70 -4.95 -19.25
N MET A 156 5.41 -5.23 -19.16
CA MET A 156 4.89 -6.58 -19.40
C MET A 156 5.12 -7.02 -20.83
N LYS A 157 4.95 -6.12 -21.78
CA LYS A 157 5.21 -6.44 -23.19
C LYS A 157 6.66 -6.78 -23.43
N GLU A 158 7.58 -6.04 -22.82
CA GLU A 158 9.01 -6.32 -22.97
C GLU A 158 9.35 -7.71 -22.46
N VAL A 159 8.75 -8.13 -21.36
CA VAL A 159 8.95 -9.47 -20.82
C VAL A 159 8.40 -10.52 -21.79
N ASP A 160 7.21 -10.28 -22.33
CA ASP A 160 6.58 -11.23 -23.25
C ASP A 160 7.36 -11.40 -24.55
N GLU A 161 8.10 -10.36 -24.96
CA GLU A 161 8.91 -10.41 -26.18
C GLU A 161 10.24 -11.14 -26.01
N GLU A 162 10.66 -11.36 -24.77
CA GLU A 162 11.84 -12.15 -24.49
C GLU A 162 11.50 -13.63 -24.53
#